data_241e7b5615acf73c199333bebcbe9b0e
#
_entry.id   241e7b5615acf73c199333bebcbe9b0e
#
_cell.length_a   1.000
_cell.length_b   1.000
_cell.length_c   1.000
_cell.angle_alpha   90.00
_cell.angle_beta   90.00
_cell.angle_gamma   90.00
#
_symmetry.space_group_name_H-M   'P 1'
#
loop_
_entity.id
_entity.type
_entity.pdbx_description
1 polymer ?
#
loop_
_entity_poly.entity_id
_entity_poly.type
_entity_poly.pdbx_seq_one_letter_code
_entity_poly.pdbx_strand_id
1 'polypeptide(L)'
;AMGYKVGLISTVCNYIDGEAIPTEHTTPDAITLNALLGRMANEGCKYVFMEVSSHSVAQRRIGGLKFAGGIFTNLTRDHMDYHKTVDNYLRAKKAFFDALPKDAFVVTNLDDKNGMIMTQNTKAKVCTYSLRHICDFKGKVLEDGFEGMLLDINHVEVNVQFIGRFNASNLLAV
;
A
#
# COMPACT_ATOMS: atom_id res chain seq x y z
N ALA A 1 13.22 -12.83 -3.18
CA ALA A 1 13.41 -11.89 -4.25
C ALA A 1 13.40 -12.62 -5.60
N MET A 2 12.50 -12.22 -6.48
CA MET A 2 12.28 -12.86 -7.79
C MET A 2 13.29 -12.38 -8.86
N GLY A 3 14.32 -11.59 -8.49
CA GLY A 3 15.36 -11.09 -9.38
C GLY A 3 14.93 -9.98 -10.35
N TYR A 4 13.76 -9.39 -10.15
CA TYR A 4 13.33 -8.25 -10.97
C TYR A 4 13.86 -6.92 -10.41
N LYS A 5 14.20 -6.00 -11.32
CA LYS A 5 14.40 -4.60 -10.97
C LYS A 5 13.08 -3.97 -10.53
N VAL A 6 13.12 -3.22 -9.46
CA VAL A 6 11.93 -2.59 -8.87
C VAL A 6 12.16 -1.12 -8.55
N GLY A 7 11.11 -0.32 -8.68
CA GLY A 7 11.03 1.04 -8.20
C GLY A 7 10.21 1.12 -6.92
N LEU A 8 10.55 2.05 -6.03
CA LEU A 8 9.76 2.39 -4.86
C LEU A 8 9.62 3.91 -4.77
N ILE A 9 8.40 4.38 -4.53
CA ILE A 9 8.10 5.78 -4.24
C ILE A 9 7.46 5.81 -2.85
N SER A 10 8.14 6.41 -1.89
CA SER A 10 7.74 6.34 -0.48
C SER A 10 8.02 7.64 0.28
N THR A 11 7.53 7.73 1.49
CA THR A 11 7.67 8.90 2.36
C THR A 11 9.12 9.21 2.72
N VAL A 12 9.93 8.19 2.94
CA VAL A 12 11.29 8.35 3.46
C VAL A 12 12.30 8.59 2.33
N CYS A 13 12.23 7.79 1.27
CA CYS A 13 13.14 7.86 0.14
C CYS A 13 12.53 7.12 -1.04
N ASN A 14 12.80 7.58 -2.25
CA ASN A 14 12.49 6.81 -3.45
C ASN A 14 13.67 5.88 -3.79
N TYR A 15 13.39 4.77 -4.45
CA TYR A 15 14.43 3.83 -4.89
C TYR A 15 14.22 3.42 -6.33
N ILE A 16 15.32 3.32 -7.08
CA ILE A 16 15.36 2.71 -8.40
C ILE A 16 16.39 1.60 -8.34
N ASP A 17 15.95 0.34 -8.35
CA ASP A 17 16.79 -0.86 -8.29
C ASP A 17 17.88 -0.80 -7.18
N GLY A 18 17.51 -0.26 -6.01
CA GLY A 18 18.39 -0.10 -4.85
C GLY A 18 19.13 1.24 -4.77
N GLU A 19 19.16 2.06 -5.83
CA GLU A 19 19.67 3.43 -5.77
C GLU A 19 18.69 4.33 -5.03
N ALA A 20 19.12 4.96 -3.94
CA ALA A 20 18.33 5.88 -3.14
C ALA A 20 18.26 7.27 -3.76
N ILE A 21 17.04 7.80 -3.88
CA ILE A 21 16.76 9.15 -4.40
C ILE A 21 15.99 9.91 -3.33
N PRO A 22 16.54 11.02 -2.80
CA PRO A 22 15.86 11.85 -1.81
C PRO A 22 14.49 12.31 -2.30
N THR A 23 13.54 12.46 -1.38
CA THR A 23 12.19 12.96 -1.64
C THR A 23 11.76 13.94 -0.58
N GLU A 24 10.96 14.94 -0.97
CA GLU A 24 10.34 15.89 -0.05
C GLU A 24 8.89 15.54 0.27
N HIS A 25 8.30 14.64 -0.53
CA HIS A 25 6.89 14.27 -0.40
C HIS A 25 6.69 12.76 -0.57
N THR A 26 5.76 12.19 0.20
CA THR A 26 5.31 10.80 0.06
C THR A 26 4.94 10.45 -1.39
N THR A 27 4.20 11.34 -2.04
CA THR A 27 3.85 11.25 -3.45
C THR A 27 4.24 12.59 -4.08
N PRO A 28 5.21 12.64 -4.99
CA PRO A 28 5.62 13.86 -5.69
C PRO A 28 4.46 14.52 -6.46
N ASP A 29 4.67 15.76 -6.94
CA ASP A 29 3.76 16.36 -7.91
C ASP A 29 3.70 15.56 -9.23
N ALA A 30 2.70 15.84 -10.06
CA ALA A 30 2.43 15.00 -11.23
C ALA A 30 3.59 15.01 -12.26
N ILE A 31 4.32 16.11 -12.40
CA ILE A 31 5.43 16.22 -13.36
C ILE A 31 6.61 15.39 -12.85
N THR A 32 7.02 15.63 -11.61
CA THR A 32 8.13 14.91 -10.96
C THR A 32 7.82 13.42 -10.87
N LEU A 33 6.58 13.02 -10.53
CA LEU A 33 6.14 11.64 -10.46
C LEU A 33 6.27 10.94 -11.82
N ASN A 34 5.78 11.55 -12.90
CA ASN A 34 5.89 10.97 -14.24
C ASN A 34 7.34 10.90 -14.74
N ALA A 35 8.17 11.89 -14.44
CA ALA A 35 9.60 11.87 -14.77
C ALA A 35 10.31 10.71 -14.04
N LEU A 36 10.01 10.51 -12.75
CA LEU A 36 10.57 9.41 -11.94
C LEU A 36 10.13 8.04 -12.46
N LEU A 37 8.84 7.87 -12.77
CA LEU A 37 8.33 6.65 -13.38
C LEU A 37 8.95 6.37 -14.75
N GLY A 38 9.15 7.41 -15.57
CA GLY A 38 9.87 7.33 -16.85
C GLY A 38 11.33 6.87 -16.67
N ARG A 39 12.03 7.41 -15.66
CA ARG A 39 13.40 6.98 -15.31
C ARG A 39 13.40 5.51 -14.89
N MET A 40 12.48 5.09 -13.99
CA MET A 40 12.35 3.70 -13.55
C MET A 40 12.12 2.74 -14.73
N ALA A 41 11.25 3.12 -15.68
CA ALA A 41 11.00 2.33 -16.87
C ALA A 41 12.24 2.21 -17.78
N ASN A 42 12.97 3.31 -18.00
CA ASN A 42 14.20 3.33 -18.80
C ASN A 42 15.33 2.49 -18.17
N GLU A 43 15.39 2.43 -16.84
CA GLU A 43 16.34 1.60 -16.09
C GLU A 43 15.92 0.14 -16.01
N GLY A 44 14.73 -0.20 -16.56
CA GLY A 44 14.24 -1.58 -16.68
C GLY A 44 13.52 -2.10 -15.44
N CYS A 45 12.99 -1.23 -14.57
CA CYS A 45 12.14 -1.64 -13.47
C CYS A 45 10.89 -2.34 -14.00
N LYS A 46 10.70 -3.59 -13.57
CA LYS A 46 9.54 -4.41 -13.96
C LYS A 46 8.29 -4.05 -13.16
N TYR A 47 8.46 -3.63 -11.93
CA TYR A 47 7.40 -3.23 -11.00
C TYR A 47 7.79 -1.94 -10.30
N VAL A 48 6.77 -1.13 -10.01
CA VAL A 48 6.91 0.06 -9.17
C VAL A 48 5.87 -0.01 -8.08
N PHE A 49 6.33 0.10 -6.84
CA PHE A 49 5.48 0.24 -5.67
C PHE A 49 5.47 1.71 -5.26
N MET A 50 4.31 2.23 -4.84
CA MET A 50 4.26 3.60 -4.36
C MET A 50 3.26 3.78 -3.23
N GLU A 51 3.61 4.65 -2.30
CA GLU A 51 2.70 5.16 -1.30
C GLU A 51 1.82 6.25 -1.93
N VAL A 52 0.51 6.01 -1.97
CA VAL A 52 -0.48 6.97 -2.48
C VAL A 52 -1.07 7.74 -1.30
N SER A 53 -0.60 8.97 -1.10
CA SER A 53 -1.13 9.83 -0.04
C SER A 53 -2.53 10.34 -0.39
N SER A 54 -3.36 10.61 0.64
CA SER A 54 -4.70 11.20 0.43
C SER A 54 -4.65 12.57 -0.26
N HIS A 55 -3.57 13.34 0.00
CA HIS A 55 -3.30 14.60 -0.69
C HIS A 55 -3.08 14.39 -2.19
N SER A 56 -2.30 13.36 -2.57
CA SER A 56 -2.01 13.10 -3.98
C SER A 56 -3.27 12.73 -4.77
N VAL A 57 -4.20 12.01 -4.15
CA VAL A 57 -5.50 11.72 -4.75
C VAL A 57 -6.34 12.99 -4.88
N ALA A 58 -6.49 13.76 -3.79
CA ALA A 58 -7.28 14.99 -3.77
C ALA A 58 -6.73 16.04 -4.76
N GLN A 59 -5.41 16.14 -4.88
CA GLN A 59 -4.72 17.08 -5.77
C GLN A 59 -4.48 16.52 -7.19
N ARG A 60 -5.00 15.32 -7.49
CA ARG A 60 -4.85 14.65 -8.80
C ARG A 60 -3.39 14.45 -9.24
N ARG A 61 -2.45 14.33 -8.31
CA ARG A 61 -1.02 14.10 -8.63
C ARG A 61 -0.79 12.77 -9.36
N ILE A 62 -1.66 11.78 -9.13
CA ILE A 62 -1.66 10.46 -9.77
C ILE A 62 -2.58 10.36 -10.98
N GLY A 63 -3.12 11.51 -11.45
CA GLY A 63 -4.04 11.55 -12.60
C GLY A 63 -3.38 10.99 -13.86
N GLY A 64 -4.11 10.13 -14.59
CA GLY A 64 -3.61 9.49 -15.81
C GLY A 64 -2.77 8.23 -15.60
N LEU A 65 -2.33 7.92 -14.37
CA LEU A 65 -1.62 6.67 -14.09
C LEU A 65 -2.59 5.48 -14.09
N LYS A 66 -2.14 4.36 -14.66
CA LYS A 66 -2.80 3.06 -14.55
C LYS A 66 -2.12 2.22 -13.48
N PHE A 67 -2.87 1.85 -12.45
CA PHE A 67 -2.39 0.97 -11.39
C PHE A 67 -2.79 -0.47 -11.66
N ALA A 68 -1.85 -1.39 -11.51
CA ALA A 68 -2.12 -2.84 -11.56
C ALA A 68 -2.88 -3.31 -10.31
N GLY A 69 -2.76 -2.59 -9.20
CA GLY A 69 -3.50 -2.89 -7.98
C GLY A 69 -3.34 -1.81 -6.92
N GLY A 70 -4.07 -1.99 -5.83
CA GLY A 70 -4.01 -1.15 -4.65
C GLY A 70 -4.06 -1.95 -3.37
N ILE A 71 -3.32 -1.53 -2.36
CA ILE A 71 -3.29 -2.16 -1.03
C ILE A 71 -3.82 -1.15 -0.02
N PHE A 72 -4.84 -1.53 0.75
CA PHE A 72 -5.33 -0.78 1.89
C PHE A 72 -4.85 -1.43 3.18
N THR A 73 -3.99 -0.75 3.92
CA THR A 73 -3.43 -1.24 5.18
C THR A 73 -4.25 -0.78 6.38
N ASN A 74 -4.46 0.53 6.52
CA ASN A 74 -5.23 1.13 7.62
C ASN A 74 -5.63 2.57 7.32
N LEU A 75 -6.52 3.10 8.16
CA LEU A 75 -6.89 4.51 8.21
C LEU A 75 -6.73 5.03 9.64
N THR A 76 -5.58 5.64 9.92
CA THR A 76 -5.35 6.40 11.17
C THR A 76 -5.88 7.81 11.05
N ARG A 77 -6.15 8.47 12.18
CA ARG A 77 -6.51 9.89 12.19
C ARG A 77 -5.26 10.74 11.92
N ASP A 78 -5.11 11.16 10.68
CA ASP A 78 -4.00 11.97 10.21
C ASP A 78 -4.49 13.00 9.19
N HIS A 79 -3.70 14.05 8.93
CA HIS A 79 -4.01 15.07 7.91
C HIS A 79 -5.36 15.79 8.07
N MET A 80 -5.83 15.97 9.32
CA MET A 80 -7.11 16.66 9.61
C MET A 80 -7.03 18.16 9.35
N ASP A 81 -5.85 18.73 9.38
CA ASP A 81 -5.54 20.11 8.97
C ASP A 81 -5.95 20.36 7.51
N TYR A 82 -5.69 19.41 6.63
CA TYR A 82 -6.02 19.47 5.19
C TYR A 82 -7.47 19.03 4.90
N HIS A 83 -7.86 17.85 5.33
CA HIS A 83 -9.15 17.24 4.97
C HIS A 83 -10.33 17.79 5.78
N LYS A 84 -10.08 18.48 6.91
CA LYS A 84 -11.06 19.07 7.83
C LYS A 84 -11.93 18.05 8.57
N THR A 85 -12.33 16.96 7.94
CA THR A 85 -13.16 15.90 8.51
C THR A 85 -12.63 14.51 8.18
N VAL A 86 -12.93 13.54 9.05
CA VAL A 86 -12.60 12.12 8.82
C VAL A 86 -13.28 11.59 7.55
N ASP A 87 -14.50 12.04 7.27
CA ASP A 87 -15.25 11.65 6.08
C ASP A 87 -14.57 12.11 4.78
N ASN A 88 -14.08 13.34 4.74
CA ASN A 88 -13.35 13.85 3.59
C ASN A 88 -12.04 13.08 3.37
N TYR A 89 -11.32 12.77 4.46
CA TYR A 89 -10.11 11.98 4.42
C TYR A 89 -10.38 10.56 3.91
N LEU A 90 -11.43 9.90 4.42
CA LEU A 90 -11.87 8.59 3.97
C LEU A 90 -12.26 8.62 2.49
N ARG A 91 -13.07 9.60 2.06
CA ARG A 91 -13.47 9.77 0.65
C ARG A 91 -12.27 9.97 -0.27
N ALA A 92 -11.28 10.77 0.14
CA ALA A 92 -10.07 10.98 -0.65
C ALA A 92 -9.29 9.67 -0.86
N LYS A 93 -9.08 8.88 0.19
CA LYS A 93 -8.43 7.56 0.05
C LYS A 93 -9.27 6.58 -0.78
N LYS A 94 -10.61 6.54 -0.52
CA LYS A 94 -11.53 5.66 -1.23
C LYS A 94 -11.56 5.93 -2.73
N ALA A 95 -11.44 7.18 -3.15
CA ALA A 95 -11.45 7.56 -4.56
C ALA A 95 -10.33 6.89 -5.37
N PHE A 96 -9.19 6.57 -4.75
CA PHE A 96 -8.14 5.78 -5.39
C PHE A 96 -8.63 4.36 -5.74
N PHE A 97 -9.26 3.67 -4.79
CA PHE A 97 -9.76 2.30 -5.01
C PHE A 97 -10.94 2.26 -5.96
N ASP A 98 -11.83 3.26 -5.91
CA ASP A 98 -12.98 3.38 -6.82
C ASP A 98 -12.55 3.63 -8.27
N ALA A 99 -11.39 4.25 -8.48
CA ALA A 99 -10.83 4.55 -9.80
C ALA A 99 -10.04 3.37 -10.42
N LEU A 100 -9.77 2.31 -9.66
CA LEU A 100 -9.02 1.17 -10.18
C LEU A 100 -9.78 0.46 -11.31
N PRO A 101 -9.10 0.08 -12.41
CA PRO A 101 -9.72 -0.62 -13.53
C PRO A 101 -10.12 -2.05 -13.14
N LYS A 102 -10.99 -2.66 -13.95
CA LYS A 102 -11.54 -4.00 -13.70
C LYS A 102 -10.47 -5.10 -13.71
N ASP A 103 -9.40 -4.91 -14.45
CA ASP A 103 -8.25 -5.81 -14.56
C ASP A 103 -7.20 -5.63 -13.45
N ALA A 104 -7.41 -4.64 -12.56
CA ALA A 104 -6.61 -4.46 -11.36
C ALA A 104 -7.06 -5.38 -10.21
N PHE A 105 -6.25 -5.40 -9.14
CA PHE A 105 -6.61 -6.06 -7.89
C PHE A 105 -6.60 -5.05 -6.71
N VAL A 106 -7.30 -5.40 -5.65
CA VAL A 106 -7.23 -4.70 -4.36
C VAL A 106 -6.96 -5.72 -3.27
N VAL A 107 -5.99 -5.42 -2.41
CA VAL A 107 -5.76 -6.16 -1.16
C VAL A 107 -6.21 -5.26 0.00
N THR A 108 -7.16 -5.71 0.82
CA THR A 108 -7.74 -4.89 1.89
C THR A 108 -7.67 -5.57 3.25
N ASN A 109 -7.32 -4.76 4.26
CA ASN A 109 -7.25 -5.18 5.66
C ASN A 109 -8.65 -5.24 6.29
N LEU A 110 -9.11 -6.43 6.68
CA LEU A 110 -10.38 -6.59 7.41
C LEU A 110 -10.28 -6.24 8.89
N ASP A 111 -9.08 -6.11 9.45
CA ASP A 111 -8.89 -5.69 10.83
C ASP A 111 -9.09 -4.18 11.02
N ASP A 112 -9.04 -3.39 9.92
CA ASP A 112 -9.44 -1.99 9.91
C ASP A 112 -10.93 -1.87 9.55
N LYS A 113 -11.70 -1.15 10.38
CA LYS A 113 -13.15 -0.94 10.19
C LYS A 113 -13.51 -0.31 8.84
N ASN A 114 -12.58 0.39 8.20
CA ASN A 114 -12.78 1.02 6.90
C ASN A 114 -12.38 0.11 5.73
N GLY A 115 -11.77 -1.06 5.99
CA GLY A 115 -11.28 -1.95 4.95
C GLY A 115 -12.32 -2.29 3.89
N MET A 116 -13.51 -2.72 4.34
CA MET A 116 -14.63 -3.02 3.43
C MET A 116 -15.22 -1.77 2.79
N ILE A 117 -15.20 -0.63 3.49
CA ILE A 117 -15.70 0.65 2.94
C ILE A 117 -14.85 1.08 1.75
N MET A 118 -13.52 0.91 1.83
CA MET A 118 -12.60 1.27 0.73
C MET A 118 -12.88 0.51 -0.56
N THR A 119 -13.44 -0.70 -0.46
CA THR A 119 -13.64 -1.59 -1.62
C THR A 119 -15.07 -1.61 -2.16
N GLN A 120 -16.02 -0.87 -1.54
CA GLN A 120 -17.44 -0.95 -1.88
C GLN A 120 -17.79 -0.69 -3.35
N ASN A 121 -17.09 0.24 -4.00
CA ASN A 121 -17.41 0.68 -5.37
C ASN A 121 -16.31 0.32 -6.37
N THR A 122 -15.25 -0.34 -5.94
CA THR A 122 -14.18 -0.75 -6.86
C THR A 122 -14.68 -1.76 -7.88
N LYS A 123 -14.15 -1.66 -9.10
CA LYS A 123 -14.39 -2.66 -10.16
C LYS A 123 -13.31 -3.75 -10.17
N ALA A 124 -12.24 -3.53 -9.42
CA ALA A 124 -11.10 -4.44 -9.32
C ALA A 124 -11.45 -5.71 -8.54
N LYS A 125 -10.68 -6.77 -8.75
CA LYS A 125 -10.80 -8.00 -7.94
C LYS A 125 -10.34 -7.72 -6.52
N VAL A 126 -11.20 -7.93 -5.53
CA VAL A 126 -10.89 -7.74 -4.11
C VAL A 126 -10.37 -9.03 -3.50
N CYS A 127 -9.23 -8.93 -2.81
CA CYS A 127 -8.67 -9.93 -1.92
C CYS A 127 -8.58 -9.33 -0.50
N THR A 128 -8.82 -10.14 0.49
CA THR A 128 -8.88 -9.72 1.89
C THR A 128 -7.76 -10.33 2.71
N TYR A 129 -7.23 -9.60 3.68
CA TYR A 129 -6.31 -10.16 4.67
C TYR A 129 -6.66 -9.75 6.09
N SER A 130 -6.28 -10.56 7.06
CA SER A 130 -6.56 -10.30 8.47
C SER A 130 -5.72 -11.18 9.40
N LEU A 131 -5.43 -10.65 10.57
CA LEU A 131 -4.91 -11.43 11.71
C LEU A 131 -6.06 -12.01 12.58
N ARG A 132 -7.30 -11.50 12.44
CA ARG A 132 -8.42 -11.79 13.34
C ARG A 132 -9.59 -12.50 12.67
N HIS A 133 -9.93 -12.08 11.44
CA HIS A 133 -11.13 -12.54 10.73
C HIS A 133 -10.83 -13.65 9.72
N ILE A 134 -11.86 -14.39 9.32
CA ILE A 134 -11.78 -15.31 8.17
C ILE A 134 -11.69 -14.49 6.89
N CYS A 135 -10.72 -14.78 6.04
CA CYS A 135 -10.38 -14.00 4.86
C CYS A 135 -9.56 -14.83 3.88
N ASP A 136 -9.19 -14.25 2.73
CA ASP A 136 -8.40 -14.93 1.70
C ASP A 136 -6.97 -15.20 2.18
N PHE A 137 -6.35 -14.24 2.88
CA PHE A 137 -4.99 -14.37 3.43
C PHE A 137 -5.02 -14.20 4.95
N LYS A 138 -5.11 -15.32 5.65
CA LYS A 138 -5.17 -15.37 7.10
C LYS A 138 -3.78 -15.46 7.69
N GLY A 139 -3.45 -14.51 8.59
CA GLY A 139 -2.25 -14.59 9.42
C GLY A 139 -2.59 -14.86 10.88
N LYS A 140 -1.63 -15.42 11.59
CA LYS A 140 -1.65 -15.58 13.05
C LYS A 140 -0.24 -15.35 13.56
N VAL A 141 -0.10 -14.54 14.60
CA VAL A 141 1.16 -14.40 15.33
C VAL A 141 1.26 -15.56 16.31
N LEU A 142 2.22 -16.45 16.10
CA LEU A 142 2.48 -17.61 16.98
C LEU A 142 3.42 -17.19 18.11
N GLU A 143 4.50 -16.46 17.78
CA GLU A 143 5.47 -15.94 18.73
C GLU A 143 5.78 -14.48 18.39
N ASP A 144 5.98 -13.64 19.42
CA ASP A 144 6.33 -12.21 19.30
C ASP A 144 7.38 -11.88 20.36
N GLY A 145 8.61 -11.68 19.94
CA GLY A 145 9.76 -11.48 20.79
C GLY A 145 10.69 -10.37 20.29
N PHE A 146 11.73 -10.09 21.04
CA PHE A 146 12.74 -9.07 20.71
C PHE A 146 13.58 -9.39 19.47
N GLU A 147 13.68 -10.68 19.10
CA GLU A 147 14.46 -11.13 17.94
C GLU A 147 13.60 -11.22 16.66
N GLY A 148 12.29 -11.00 16.77
CA GLY A 148 11.35 -11.08 15.67
C GLY A 148 10.05 -11.80 16.02
N MET A 149 9.33 -12.23 15.00
CA MET A 149 8.06 -12.94 15.14
C MET A 149 8.06 -14.24 14.36
N LEU A 150 7.36 -15.25 14.89
CA LEU A 150 6.92 -16.43 14.16
C LEU A 150 5.46 -16.21 13.76
N LEU A 151 5.19 -16.26 12.47
CA LEU A 151 3.85 -16.08 11.89
C LEU A 151 3.41 -17.40 11.23
N ASP A 152 2.13 -17.73 11.39
CA ASP A 152 1.43 -18.67 10.50
C ASP A 152 0.68 -17.86 9.45
N ILE A 153 0.99 -18.04 8.17
CA ILE A 153 0.31 -17.40 7.05
C ILE A 153 -0.30 -18.50 6.18
N ASN A 154 -1.61 -18.66 6.21
CA ASN A 154 -2.34 -19.72 5.49
C ASN A 154 -1.72 -21.11 5.70
N HIS A 155 -1.41 -21.45 6.96
CA HIS A 155 -0.78 -22.71 7.38
C HIS A 155 0.69 -22.89 6.98
N VAL A 156 1.38 -21.81 6.64
CA VAL A 156 2.83 -21.79 6.42
C VAL A 156 3.48 -20.96 7.53
N GLU A 157 4.41 -21.56 8.27
CA GLU A 157 5.18 -20.86 9.29
C GLU A 157 6.30 -20.05 8.66
N VAL A 158 6.39 -18.77 9.05
CA VAL A 158 7.36 -17.81 8.54
C VAL A 158 8.02 -17.09 9.71
N ASN A 159 9.36 -17.20 9.80
CA ASN A 159 10.14 -16.40 10.74
C ASN A 159 10.48 -15.04 10.12
N VAL A 160 10.22 -13.97 10.86
CA VAL A 160 10.51 -12.60 10.43
C VAL A 160 11.24 -11.81 11.51
N GLN A 161 12.21 -11.00 11.12
CA GLN A 161 13.01 -10.16 12.03
C GLN A 161 12.33 -8.82 12.36
N PHE A 162 11.02 -8.72 12.15
CA PHE A 162 10.25 -7.53 12.52
C PHE A 162 9.64 -7.72 13.90
N ILE A 163 9.52 -6.62 14.64
CA ILE A 163 8.95 -6.56 15.99
C ILE A 163 7.60 -5.84 15.92
N GLY A 164 6.64 -6.30 16.69
CA GLY A 164 5.34 -5.67 16.87
C GLY A 164 4.26 -6.13 15.88
N ARG A 165 3.09 -6.41 16.41
CA ARG A 165 1.94 -6.98 15.69
C ARG A 165 1.46 -6.17 14.48
N PHE A 166 1.69 -4.85 14.47
CA PHE A 166 1.36 -4.03 13.31
C PHE A 166 2.22 -4.41 12.08
N ASN A 167 3.47 -4.84 12.30
CA ASN A 167 4.31 -5.34 11.22
C ASN A 167 3.84 -6.71 10.69
N ALA A 168 3.25 -7.57 11.53
CA ALA A 168 2.62 -8.80 11.07
C ALA A 168 1.46 -8.49 10.10
N SER A 169 0.62 -7.48 10.42
CA SER A 169 -0.45 -7.03 9.51
C SER A 169 0.10 -6.43 8.21
N ASN A 170 1.19 -5.65 8.27
CA ASN A 170 1.84 -5.09 7.08
C ASN A 170 2.45 -6.17 6.18
N LEU A 171 3.04 -7.21 6.78
CA LEU A 171 3.61 -8.35 6.04
C LEU A 171 2.55 -9.16 5.29
N LEU A 172 1.34 -9.29 5.85
CA LEU A 172 0.23 -9.96 5.14
C LEU A 172 -0.23 -9.19 3.90
N ALA A 173 0.03 -7.89 3.85
CA ALA A 173 -0.34 -7.03 2.72
C ALA A 173 0.64 -7.15 1.53
N VAL A 174 1.83 -7.73 1.76
CA VAL A 174 2.92 -7.86 0.77
C VAL A 174 3.00 -9.27 0.22
#